data_d7e6b757a0ff30f9371ba1712c322778
#
_entry.id   d7e6b757a0ff30f9371ba1712c322778
#
_cell.length_a   1.000
_cell.length_b   1.000
_cell.length_c   1.000
_cell.angle_alpha   90.00
_cell.angle_beta   90.00
_cell.angle_gamma   90.00
#
_symmetry.space_group_name_H-M   'P 1'
#
loop_
_entity.id
_entity.type
_entity.pdbx_description
1 polymer ?
#
loop_
_entity_poly.entity_id
_entity_poly.type
_entity_poly.pdbx_seq_one_letter_code
_entity_poly.pdbx_strand_id
1 'polypeptide(L)'
;MRRAWIVVLVVTLVTAGAVSAQTTLSAKWEELTAGDFREAIAKAQGTCLLPFGIIEKHGPHMPLGPDLLNVRYVTEHAVQQEYAVIFPAYYFGQIFEAKHEPGTVAYSPEIQLKLLQETTDEMARNGCKKVVIVNGHGGNESLLPYFAQTQLAKPHDYVVYVQWGHEATKKVGAEKSGPDYHAGESETSNMLMTNPNLVHMDRAKNESGADQKRVKLPENVYTGIWWYARFPYHYSGDGSAATKEQGEADVQSWINTVVRAIRAIKADDESLKLQNEFYEKSQHPLDTVK
;
A
#
# COMPACT_ATOMS: atom_id res chain seq x y z
N MET A 1 18.91 26.21 84.66
CA MET A 1 19.01 26.65 83.27
C MET A 1 18.58 25.52 82.35
N ARG A 2 17.35 25.59 81.75
CA ARG A 2 16.81 24.56 80.82
C ARG A 2 17.00 25.10 79.40
N ARG A 3 17.79 24.40 78.59
CA ARG A 3 17.96 24.73 77.15
C ARG A 3 16.81 24.11 76.36
N ALA A 4 16.00 24.95 75.72
CA ALA A 4 14.97 24.49 74.74
C ALA A 4 15.64 24.31 73.40
N TRP A 5 15.46 23.11 72.81
CA TRP A 5 15.85 22.82 71.42
C TRP A 5 14.66 23.10 70.50
N ILE A 6 14.85 24.05 69.56
CA ILE A 6 13.85 24.26 68.49
C ILE A 6 14.18 23.33 67.34
N VAL A 7 13.28 22.41 67.05
CA VAL A 7 13.35 21.55 65.86
C VAL A 7 12.64 22.28 64.73
N VAL A 8 13.41 22.70 63.74
CA VAL A 8 12.86 23.31 62.51
C VAL A 8 12.57 22.15 61.54
N LEU A 9 11.28 21.91 61.30
CA LEU A 9 10.82 20.95 60.31
C LEU A 9 10.85 21.61 58.92
N VAL A 10 11.80 21.24 58.05
CA VAL A 10 11.84 21.64 56.66
C VAL A 10 10.92 20.69 55.85
N VAL A 11 9.75 21.19 55.45
CA VAL A 11 8.85 20.49 54.54
C VAL A 11 9.27 20.80 53.10
N THR A 12 9.94 19.87 52.43
CA THR A 12 10.23 19.94 51.02
C THR A 12 8.98 19.56 50.23
N LEU A 13 8.30 20.53 49.61
CA LEU A 13 7.25 20.25 48.60
C LEU A 13 7.92 19.73 47.34
N VAL A 14 7.78 18.44 47.11
CA VAL A 14 8.09 17.84 45.79
C VAL A 14 6.88 18.08 44.88
N THR A 15 6.94 19.08 44.01
CA THR A 15 5.98 19.26 42.93
C THR A 15 6.27 18.21 41.87
N ALA A 16 5.46 17.15 41.86
CA ALA A 16 5.43 16.20 40.73
C ALA A 16 4.90 16.94 39.51
N GLY A 17 5.80 17.44 38.66
CA GLY A 17 5.45 17.92 37.35
C GLY A 17 4.90 16.74 36.55
N ALA A 18 3.61 16.75 36.23
CA ALA A 18 3.03 15.84 35.25
C ALA A 18 3.74 16.09 33.92
N VAL A 19 4.68 15.22 33.54
CA VAL A 19 5.19 15.15 32.17
C VAL A 19 4.02 14.68 31.34
N SER A 20 3.29 15.60 30.71
CA SER A 20 2.37 15.27 29.64
C SER A 20 3.22 14.63 28.53
N ALA A 21 3.16 13.31 28.41
CA ALA A 21 3.67 12.62 27.26
C ALA A 21 2.89 13.21 26.05
N GLN A 22 3.57 14.02 25.26
CA GLN A 22 3.03 14.55 24.03
C GLN A 22 2.81 13.34 23.13
N THR A 23 1.57 12.81 23.10
CA THR A 23 1.20 11.72 22.23
C THR A 23 1.42 12.19 20.80
N THR A 24 2.37 11.58 20.10
CA THR A 24 2.62 11.87 18.68
C THR A 24 1.33 11.61 17.91
N LEU A 25 0.90 12.60 17.13
CA LEU A 25 -0.31 12.52 16.31
C LEU A 25 -0.23 11.28 15.39
N SER A 26 -1.15 10.31 15.54
CA SER A 26 -1.18 9.12 14.69
C SER A 26 -1.35 9.52 13.22
N ALA A 27 -0.76 8.73 12.33
CA ALA A 27 -1.00 8.86 10.90
C ALA A 27 -2.15 7.97 10.42
N LYS A 28 -2.60 6.99 11.23
CA LYS A 28 -3.65 6.05 10.85
C LYS A 28 -5.02 6.65 11.10
N TRP A 29 -5.84 6.70 10.05
CA TRP A 29 -7.17 7.31 10.05
C TRP A 29 -8.05 6.79 11.18
N GLU A 30 -8.08 5.46 11.35
CA GLU A 30 -8.89 4.77 12.35
C GLU A 30 -8.45 4.99 13.80
N GLU A 31 -7.27 5.53 14.02
CA GLU A 31 -6.74 5.82 15.37
C GLU A 31 -6.93 7.29 15.77
N LEU A 32 -7.37 8.16 14.85
CA LEU A 32 -7.55 9.58 15.09
C LEU A 32 -8.92 9.88 15.68
N THR A 33 -8.95 10.73 16.69
CA THR A 33 -10.22 11.39 17.08
C THR A 33 -10.63 12.41 16.01
N ALA A 34 -11.89 12.83 15.98
CA ALA A 34 -12.35 13.84 15.01
C ALA A 34 -11.59 15.18 15.13
N GLY A 35 -11.13 15.54 16.33
CA GLY A 35 -10.29 16.73 16.56
C GLY A 35 -8.88 16.54 15.96
N ASP A 36 -8.22 15.43 16.30
CA ASP A 36 -6.88 15.11 15.83
C ASP A 36 -6.85 14.91 14.30
N PHE A 37 -7.93 14.41 13.72
CA PHE A 37 -8.05 14.22 12.28
C PHE A 37 -7.88 15.52 11.51
N ARG A 38 -8.43 16.64 11.98
CA ARG A 38 -8.25 17.94 11.36
C ARG A 38 -6.78 18.36 11.36
N GLU A 39 -6.09 18.13 12.46
CA GLU A 39 -4.66 18.43 12.59
C GLU A 39 -3.82 17.54 11.70
N ALA A 40 -4.19 16.25 11.61
CA ALA A 40 -3.53 15.28 10.76
C ALA A 40 -3.62 15.64 9.28
N ILE A 41 -4.80 16.03 8.78
CA ILE A 41 -4.99 16.49 7.40
C ILE A 41 -4.18 17.75 7.11
N ALA A 42 -4.16 18.73 8.04
CA ALA A 42 -3.36 19.93 7.88
C ALA A 42 -1.85 19.61 7.83
N LYS A 43 -1.36 18.78 8.75
CA LYS A 43 0.05 18.33 8.78
C LYS A 43 0.43 17.53 7.52
N ALA A 44 -0.48 16.69 7.00
CA ALA A 44 -0.30 15.94 5.77
C ALA A 44 -0.41 16.81 4.50
N GLN A 45 -0.79 18.09 4.62
CA GLN A 45 -1.08 18.98 3.47
C GLN A 45 -2.11 18.37 2.51
N GLY A 46 -3.15 17.71 3.07
CA GLY A 46 -4.16 17.02 2.30
C GLY A 46 -3.69 15.76 1.57
N THR A 47 -2.52 15.21 1.89
CA THR A 47 -1.99 13.99 1.28
C THR A 47 -2.38 12.78 2.11
N CYS A 48 -3.14 11.86 1.48
CA CYS A 48 -3.64 10.64 2.13
C CYS A 48 -3.24 9.41 1.32
N LEU A 49 -2.77 8.37 2.00
CA LEU A 49 -2.40 7.09 1.40
C LEU A 49 -3.56 6.11 1.51
N LEU A 50 -3.85 5.41 0.41
CA LEU A 50 -4.75 4.25 0.38
C LEU A 50 -3.90 2.99 0.17
N PRO A 51 -3.54 2.24 1.24
CA PRO A 51 -2.84 0.97 1.09
C PRO A 51 -3.74 -0.04 0.39
N PHE A 52 -3.38 -0.45 -0.83
CA PHE A 52 -4.20 -1.27 -1.69
C PHE A 52 -3.55 -2.62 -1.96
N GLY A 53 -3.96 -3.64 -1.22
CA GLY A 53 -3.57 -5.04 -1.41
C GLY A 53 -4.71 -5.88 -1.98
N ILE A 54 -4.60 -7.19 -1.78
CA ILE A 54 -5.59 -8.18 -2.17
C ILE A 54 -5.64 -9.31 -1.13
N ILE A 55 -6.70 -10.12 -1.20
CA ILE A 55 -6.82 -11.40 -0.48
C ILE A 55 -6.88 -12.51 -1.51
N GLU A 56 -5.76 -13.23 -1.67
CA GLU A 56 -5.57 -14.30 -2.65
C GLU A 56 -4.61 -15.37 -2.13
N LYS A 57 -4.60 -16.54 -2.75
CA LYS A 57 -3.60 -17.57 -2.46
C LYS A 57 -2.20 -17.09 -2.86
N HIS A 58 -1.22 -17.30 -2.00
CA HIS A 58 0.20 -17.07 -2.27
C HIS A 58 1.00 -18.35 -2.06
N GLY A 59 0.96 -19.22 -3.06
CA GLY A 59 1.56 -20.56 -2.97
C GLY A 59 1.00 -21.39 -1.80
N PRO A 60 1.63 -22.53 -1.46
CA PRO A 60 1.17 -23.39 -0.37
C PRO A 60 1.64 -22.93 1.01
N HIS A 61 2.52 -21.92 1.10
CA HIS A 61 3.33 -21.61 2.29
C HIS A 61 3.09 -20.23 2.91
N MET A 62 2.43 -19.33 2.22
CA MET A 62 2.10 -18.01 2.75
C MET A 62 0.62 -17.87 3.10
N PRO A 63 0.24 -16.89 3.95
CA PRO A 63 -1.16 -16.58 4.22
C PRO A 63 -1.85 -16.03 2.95
N LEU A 64 -3.15 -15.71 3.06
CA LEU A 64 -3.93 -15.16 1.94
C LEU A 64 -3.75 -13.65 1.73
N GLY A 65 -3.07 -12.96 2.62
CA GLY A 65 -3.01 -11.50 2.60
C GLY A 65 -1.61 -10.88 2.56
N PRO A 66 -0.58 -11.45 1.90
CA PRO A 66 0.75 -10.82 1.83
C PRO A 66 0.69 -9.41 1.29
N ASP A 67 -0.06 -9.18 0.20
CA ASP A 67 -0.22 -7.87 -0.44
C ASP A 67 -0.77 -6.82 0.52
N LEU A 68 -1.81 -7.21 1.28
CA LEU A 68 -2.46 -6.33 2.24
C LEU A 68 -1.55 -6.02 3.44
N LEU A 69 -0.87 -7.05 3.96
CA LEU A 69 0.01 -6.95 5.12
C LEU A 69 1.27 -6.15 4.79
N ASN A 70 1.91 -6.44 3.65
CA ASN A 70 3.14 -5.78 3.25
C ASN A 70 2.91 -4.31 2.88
N VAL A 71 1.87 -3.98 2.09
CA VAL A 71 1.59 -2.57 1.74
C VAL A 71 1.21 -1.75 2.96
N ARG A 72 0.51 -2.34 3.93
CA ARG A 72 0.19 -1.70 5.20
C ARG A 72 1.47 -1.44 6.01
N TYR A 73 2.33 -2.44 6.16
CA TYR A 73 3.62 -2.32 6.82
C TYR A 73 4.46 -1.20 6.20
N VAL A 74 4.59 -1.19 4.89
CA VAL A 74 5.38 -0.20 4.14
C VAL A 74 4.85 1.21 4.35
N THR A 75 3.54 1.41 4.24
CA THR A 75 2.94 2.74 4.42
C THR A 75 3.09 3.26 5.84
N GLU A 76 2.90 2.39 6.86
CA GLU A 76 3.09 2.76 8.26
C GLU A 76 4.53 3.18 8.58
N HIS A 77 5.54 2.57 7.94
CA HIS A 77 6.95 2.96 8.12
C HIS A 77 7.33 4.19 7.28
N ALA A 78 6.73 4.36 6.10
CA ALA A 78 6.98 5.52 5.26
C ALA A 78 6.50 6.82 5.91
N VAL A 79 5.33 6.83 6.55
CA VAL A 79 4.77 8.03 7.19
C VAL A 79 5.53 8.46 8.45
N GLN A 80 6.36 7.61 9.01
CA GLN A 80 7.28 7.99 10.10
C GLN A 80 8.40 8.90 9.59
N GLN A 81 8.76 8.81 8.30
CA GLN A 81 9.80 9.63 7.66
C GLN A 81 9.20 10.84 6.93
N GLU A 82 8.00 10.70 6.38
CA GLU A 82 7.28 11.77 5.69
C GLU A 82 5.78 11.63 5.95
N TYR A 83 5.23 12.47 6.82
CA TYR A 83 3.89 12.33 7.35
C TYR A 83 2.81 12.44 6.27
N ALA A 84 1.93 11.46 6.17
CA ALA A 84 0.69 11.49 5.41
C ALA A 84 -0.37 10.73 6.21
N VAL A 85 -1.66 10.96 5.97
CA VAL A 85 -2.72 10.18 6.62
C VAL A 85 -2.90 8.86 5.90
N ILE A 86 -2.90 7.73 6.63
CA ILE A 86 -3.12 6.40 6.08
C ILE A 86 -4.59 6.04 6.26
N PHE A 87 -5.30 5.82 5.16
CA PHE A 87 -6.65 5.24 5.16
C PHE A 87 -6.59 3.77 5.57
N PRO A 88 -7.63 3.19 6.18
CA PRO A 88 -7.70 1.76 6.48
C PRO A 88 -7.35 0.89 5.26
N ALA A 89 -6.74 -0.27 5.50
CA ALA A 89 -6.27 -1.14 4.44
C ALA A 89 -7.42 -1.56 3.49
N TYR A 90 -7.16 -1.49 2.18
CA TYR A 90 -8.12 -1.72 1.11
C TYR A 90 -7.73 -2.95 0.29
N TYR A 91 -8.69 -3.86 0.02
CA TYR A 91 -8.43 -5.13 -0.67
C TYR A 91 -9.46 -5.47 -1.78
N PHE A 92 -10.17 -4.47 -2.28
CA PHE A 92 -11.25 -4.66 -3.27
C PHE A 92 -10.73 -4.46 -4.70
N GLY A 93 -9.61 -5.13 -5.04
CA GLY A 93 -8.94 -5.03 -6.32
C GLY A 93 -9.24 -6.17 -7.30
N GLN A 94 -8.51 -6.20 -8.41
CA GLN A 94 -8.61 -7.22 -9.46
C GLN A 94 -7.87 -8.49 -9.05
N ILE A 95 -8.55 -9.66 -9.05
CA ILE A 95 -7.98 -10.98 -8.74
C ILE A 95 -8.79 -12.13 -9.35
N PHE A 96 -9.27 -11.98 -10.58
CA PHE A 96 -10.10 -13.02 -11.19
C PHE A 96 -9.32 -14.29 -11.51
N GLU A 97 -8.04 -14.19 -11.82
CA GLU A 97 -7.15 -15.30 -12.16
C GLU A 97 -6.95 -16.30 -11.02
N ALA A 98 -7.12 -15.87 -9.77
CA ALA A 98 -7.03 -16.72 -8.58
C ALA A 98 -8.40 -17.18 -8.05
N LYS A 99 -9.50 -16.87 -8.72
CA LYS A 99 -10.86 -17.14 -8.23
C LYS A 99 -11.14 -18.64 -8.00
N HIS A 100 -10.38 -19.55 -8.61
CA HIS A 100 -10.46 -20.99 -8.42
C HIS A 100 -9.78 -21.48 -7.14
N GLU A 101 -9.00 -20.62 -6.46
CA GLU A 101 -8.26 -20.98 -5.26
C GLU A 101 -9.04 -20.65 -3.98
N PRO A 102 -8.96 -21.51 -2.94
CA PRO A 102 -9.64 -21.28 -1.67
C PRO A 102 -9.21 -19.98 -1.00
N GLY A 103 -10.16 -19.23 -0.45
CA GLY A 103 -9.92 -18.01 0.32
C GLY A 103 -9.68 -16.75 -0.51
N THR A 104 -9.59 -16.83 -1.84
CA THR A 104 -9.52 -15.67 -2.72
C THR A 104 -10.84 -14.90 -2.70
N VAL A 105 -10.75 -13.56 -2.58
CA VAL A 105 -11.91 -12.68 -2.52
C VAL A 105 -11.94 -11.80 -3.78
N ALA A 106 -12.71 -12.23 -4.78
CA ALA A 106 -12.86 -11.58 -6.08
C ALA A 106 -14.25 -10.94 -6.23
N TYR A 107 -14.31 -9.61 -6.13
CA TYR A 107 -15.53 -8.83 -6.35
C TYR A 107 -15.80 -8.61 -7.84
N SER A 108 -17.06 -8.27 -8.22
CA SER A 108 -17.35 -7.93 -9.61
C SER A 108 -16.67 -6.63 -10.04
N PRO A 109 -16.40 -6.43 -11.34
CA PRO A 109 -15.73 -5.21 -11.85
C PRO A 109 -16.49 -3.94 -11.49
N GLU A 110 -17.82 -3.99 -11.51
CA GLU A 110 -18.69 -2.86 -11.18
C GLU A 110 -18.51 -2.44 -9.72
N ILE A 111 -18.45 -3.42 -8.79
CA ILE A 111 -18.23 -3.14 -7.37
C ILE A 111 -16.81 -2.62 -7.15
N GLN A 112 -15.81 -3.22 -7.78
CA GLN A 112 -14.42 -2.78 -7.65
C GLN A 112 -14.27 -1.29 -8.02
N LEU A 113 -14.75 -0.89 -9.20
CA LEU A 113 -14.65 0.49 -9.68
C LEU A 113 -15.51 1.43 -8.86
N LYS A 114 -16.76 1.05 -8.56
CA LYS A 114 -17.68 1.90 -7.81
C LYS A 114 -17.21 2.13 -6.38
N LEU A 115 -16.79 1.08 -5.69
CA LEU A 115 -16.31 1.17 -4.30
C LEU A 115 -15.02 1.98 -4.21
N LEU A 116 -14.10 1.79 -5.17
CA LEU A 116 -12.87 2.59 -5.21
C LEU A 116 -13.16 4.07 -5.45
N GLN A 117 -14.10 4.38 -6.36
CA GLN A 117 -14.54 5.76 -6.59
C GLN A 117 -15.17 6.37 -5.35
N GLU A 118 -16.12 5.69 -4.72
CA GLU A 118 -16.77 6.19 -3.50
C GLU A 118 -15.76 6.35 -2.35
N THR A 119 -14.77 5.43 -2.25
CA THR A 119 -13.72 5.54 -1.24
C THR A 119 -12.86 6.79 -1.46
N THR A 120 -12.42 7.05 -2.69
CA THR A 120 -11.60 8.25 -2.99
C THR A 120 -12.41 9.53 -2.86
N ASP A 121 -13.69 9.54 -3.25
CA ASP A 121 -14.61 10.67 -3.04
C ASP A 121 -14.82 10.95 -1.53
N GLU A 122 -14.98 9.92 -0.69
CA GLU A 122 -15.10 10.09 0.77
C GLU A 122 -13.79 10.54 1.42
N MET A 123 -12.64 10.05 0.97
CA MET A 123 -11.34 10.57 1.39
C MET A 123 -11.24 12.07 1.07
N ALA A 124 -11.62 12.47 -0.15
CA ALA A 124 -11.59 13.85 -0.59
C ALA A 124 -12.57 14.74 0.18
N ARG A 125 -13.80 14.28 0.43
CA ARG A 125 -14.81 14.97 1.25
C ARG A 125 -14.28 15.27 2.67
N ASN A 126 -13.42 14.40 3.18
CA ASN A 126 -12.77 14.54 4.48
C ASN A 126 -11.45 15.32 4.43
N GLY A 127 -11.10 15.95 3.29
CA GLY A 127 -9.97 16.87 3.18
C GLY A 127 -8.73 16.33 2.47
N CYS A 128 -8.75 15.09 1.96
CA CYS A 128 -7.66 14.55 1.14
C CYS A 128 -7.73 15.16 -0.27
N LYS A 129 -6.83 16.09 -0.58
CA LYS A 129 -6.73 16.69 -1.92
C LYS A 129 -5.79 15.92 -2.84
N LYS A 130 -4.95 15.08 -2.28
CA LYS A 130 -3.96 14.25 -2.94
C LYS A 130 -4.14 12.83 -2.41
N VAL A 131 -4.91 12.00 -3.14
CA VAL A 131 -5.18 10.60 -2.80
C VAL A 131 -4.14 9.73 -3.47
N VAL A 132 -3.30 9.06 -2.70
CA VAL A 132 -2.22 8.20 -3.20
C VAL A 132 -2.57 6.74 -2.97
N ILE A 133 -2.91 6.03 -4.03
CA ILE A 133 -3.09 4.58 -3.98
C ILE A 133 -1.70 3.96 -3.97
N VAL A 134 -1.31 3.36 -2.86
CA VAL A 134 -0.06 2.60 -2.74
C VAL A 134 -0.37 1.15 -3.08
N ASN A 135 0.04 0.73 -4.28
CA ASN A 135 -0.29 -0.59 -4.80
C ASN A 135 0.62 -1.68 -4.24
N GLY A 136 0.02 -2.70 -3.66
CA GLY A 136 0.69 -3.89 -3.12
C GLY A 136 0.44 -5.16 -3.93
N HIS A 137 -0.28 -5.11 -5.07
CA HIS A 137 -0.71 -6.28 -5.83
C HIS A 137 -0.48 -6.12 -7.33
N GLY A 138 0.21 -7.10 -7.95
CA GLY A 138 0.54 -7.08 -9.38
C GLY A 138 -0.68 -7.04 -10.29
N GLY A 139 -1.73 -7.81 -10.01
CA GLY A 139 -2.95 -7.88 -10.82
C GLY A 139 -3.71 -6.56 -10.97
N ASN A 140 -3.45 -5.59 -10.09
CA ASN A 140 -4.02 -4.24 -10.18
C ASN A 140 -3.43 -3.39 -11.31
N GLU A 141 -2.38 -3.85 -12.01
CA GLU A 141 -1.75 -3.12 -13.13
C GLU A 141 -2.72 -2.78 -14.27
N SER A 142 -3.79 -3.55 -14.45
CA SER A 142 -4.84 -3.23 -15.42
C SER A 142 -5.95 -2.36 -14.86
N LEU A 143 -6.27 -2.50 -13.58
CA LEU A 143 -7.35 -1.77 -12.90
C LEU A 143 -6.98 -0.33 -12.59
N LEU A 144 -5.83 -0.10 -11.96
CA LEU A 144 -5.48 1.22 -11.42
C LEU A 144 -5.18 2.28 -12.49
N PRO A 145 -4.49 1.98 -13.61
CA PRO A 145 -4.37 2.96 -14.70
C PRO A 145 -5.72 3.33 -15.32
N TYR A 146 -6.59 2.34 -15.50
CA TYR A 146 -7.94 2.60 -16.00
C TYR A 146 -8.74 3.44 -15.00
N PHE A 147 -8.70 3.10 -13.70
CA PHE A 147 -9.34 3.90 -12.66
C PHE A 147 -8.84 5.34 -12.64
N ALA A 148 -7.52 5.55 -12.73
CA ALA A 148 -6.95 6.89 -12.80
C ALA A 148 -7.44 7.67 -14.03
N GLN A 149 -7.60 7.01 -15.20
CA GLN A 149 -8.19 7.62 -16.39
C GLN A 149 -9.68 7.94 -16.21
N THR A 150 -10.44 7.13 -15.47
CA THR A 150 -11.86 7.42 -15.24
C THR A 150 -12.07 8.69 -14.40
N GLN A 151 -11.05 9.17 -13.67
CA GLN A 151 -11.12 10.44 -12.95
C GLN A 151 -11.32 11.63 -13.91
N LEU A 152 -10.97 11.49 -15.17
CA LEU A 152 -11.20 12.52 -16.18
C LEU A 152 -12.63 12.56 -16.73
N ALA A 153 -13.50 11.62 -16.35
CA ALA A 153 -14.89 11.55 -16.83
C ALA A 153 -15.79 12.66 -16.26
N LYS A 154 -15.50 13.17 -15.09
CA LYS A 154 -16.23 14.26 -14.43
C LYS A 154 -15.30 15.06 -13.52
N PRO A 155 -15.62 16.35 -13.24
CA PRO A 155 -14.81 17.18 -12.38
C PRO A 155 -14.68 16.61 -10.94
N HIS A 156 -13.44 16.65 -10.42
CA HIS A 156 -13.07 16.39 -9.04
C HIS A 156 -12.22 17.53 -8.49
N ASP A 157 -12.30 17.79 -7.20
CA ASP A 157 -11.49 18.79 -6.51
C ASP A 157 -10.28 18.18 -5.79
N TYR A 158 -9.88 16.99 -6.22
CA TYR A 158 -8.73 16.20 -5.74
C TYR A 158 -8.07 15.46 -6.90
N VAL A 159 -6.87 14.98 -6.66
CA VAL A 159 -6.11 14.17 -7.64
C VAL A 159 -5.85 12.79 -7.08
N VAL A 160 -6.02 11.77 -7.92
CA VAL A 160 -5.63 10.39 -7.64
C VAL A 160 -4.25 10.12 -8.23
N TYR A 161 -3.33 9.69 -7.39
CA TYR A 161 -1.99 9.21 -7.77
C TYR A 161 -1.91 7.71 -7.54
N VAL A 162 -1.21 6.98 -8.39
CA VAL A 162 -0.92 5.56 -8.20
C VAL A 162 0.58 5.39 -8.01
N GLN A 163 0.97 4.85 -6.87
CA GLN A 163 2.36 4.49 -6.58
C GLN A 163 2.52 2.98 -6.80
N TRP A 164 3.47 2.61 -7.66
CA TRP A 164 3.75 1.22 -8.03
C TRP A 164 4.96 0.70 -7.26
N GLY A 165 4.80 -0.43 -6.56
CA GLY A 165 5.87 -1.26 -6.00
C GLY A 165 7.12 -0.51 -5.53
N HIS A 166 8.27 -1.09 -5.78
CA HIS A 166 9.58 -0.52 -5.45
C HIS A 166 10.56 -0.64 -6.63
N GLU A 167 11.65 0.13 -6.57
CA GLU A 167 12.78 -0.07 -7.47
C GLU A 167 13.43 -1.42 -7.19
N ALA A 168 13.86 -2.11 -8.24
CA ALA A 168 14.56 -3.38 -8.10
C ALA A 168 15.78 -3.22 -7.18
N THR A 169 15.88 -4.08 -6.18
CA THR A 169 17.05 -4.12 -5.30
C THR A 169 18.13 -5.01 -5.90
N LYS A 170 19.37 -4.82 -5.43
CA LYS A 170 20.41 -5.80 -5.71
C LYS A 170 20.09 -7.08 -4.96
N LYS A 171 20.17 -8.19 -5.66
CA LYS A 171 19.94 -9.49 -5.06
C LYS A 171 20.97 -9.79 -3.98
N VAL A 172 20.50 -10.29 -2.85
CA VAL A 172 21.29 -10.80 -1.76
C VAL A 172 21.45 -12.31 -1.94
N GLY A 173 22.63 -12.77 -2.32
CA GLY A 173 22.93 -14.20 -2.57
C GLY A 173 23.00 -14.60 -4.05
N ALA A 174 22.78 -15.88 -4.36
CA ALA A 174 22.89 -16.43 -5.71
C ALA A 174 21.73 -15.97 -6.62
N GLU A 175 22.02 -15.70 -7.90
CA GLU A 175 20.97 -15.41 -8.89
C GLU A 175 20.08 -16.63 -9.13
N LYS A 176 18.80 -16.37 -9.37
CA LYS A 176 17.83 -17.40 -9.69
C LYS A 176 17.65 -17.64 -11.18
N SER A 177 17.28 -18.85 -11.50
CA SER A 177 16.77 -19.21 -12.81
C SER A 177 15.25 -19.32 -12.76
N GLY A 178 14.56 -18.58 -13.62
CA GLY A 178 13.11 -18.72 -13.82
C GLY A 178 12.27 -17.51 -13.40
N PRO A 179 10.97 -17.57 -13.66
CA PRO A 179 10.04 -16.51 -13.29
C PRO A 179 9.89 -16.40 -11.77
N ASP A 180 9.72 -15.18 -11.27
CA ASP A 180 9.41 -14.87 -9.88
C ASP A 180 8.28 -13.83 -9.86
N TYR A 181 7.09 -14.26 -10.31
CA TYR A 181 5.97 -13.35 -10.53
C TYR A 181 4.95 -13.34 -9.40
N HIS A 182 4.82 -14.45 -8.63
CA HIS A 182 3.81 -14.56 -7.58
C HIS A 182 4.17 -15.63 -6.54
N ALA A 183 4.14 -15.26 -5.28
CA ALA A 183 4.49 -16.13 -4.15
C ALA A 183 5.90 -16.76 -4.21
N GLY A 184 6.75 -16.25 -5.08
CA GLY A 184 8.11 -16.74 -5.25
C GLY A 184 9.06 -16.19 -4.18
N GLU A 185 10.35 -16.08 -4.53
CA GLU A 185 11.37 -15.64 -3.55
C GLU A 185 11.12 -14.23 -3.05
N SER A 186 10.80 -13.30 -3.95
CA SER A 186 10.67 -11.89 -3.60
C SER A 186 9.55 -11.68 -2.57
N GLU A 187 8.34 -12.12 -2.88
CA GLU A 187 7.20 -11.95 -1.97
C GLU A 187 7.34 -12.76 -0.69
N THR A 188 7.89 -13.98 -0.78
CA THR A 188 8.17 -14.80 0.40
C THR A 188 9.23 -14.13 1.29
N SER A 189 10.28 -13.55 0.71
CA SER A 189 11.31 -12.79 1.45
C SER A 189 10.72 -11.60 2.17
N ASN A 190 9.83 -10.84 1.50
CA ASN A 190 9.12 -9.72 2.10
C ASN A 190 8.29 -10.16 3.32
N MET A 191 7.57 -11.28 3.20
CA MET A 191 6.79 -11.83 4.31
C MET A 191 7.66 -12.37 5.44
N LEU A 192 8.82 -12.97 5.15
CA LEU A 192 9.80 -13.39 6.17
C LEU A 192 10.34 -12.20 6.97
N MET A 193 10.41 -11.02 6.36
CA MET A 193 10.81 -9.78 7.04
C MET A 193 9.64 -9.18 7.83
N THR A 194 8.46 -9.04 7.23
CA THR A 194 7.34 -8.30 7.80
C THR A 194 6.50 -9.12 8.76
N ASN A 195 6.23 -10.38 8.44
CA ASN A 195 5.31 -11.28 9.16
C ASN A 195 5.83 -12.73 9.20
N PRO A 196 7.03 -13.01 9.73
CA PRO A 196 7.67 -14.33 9.65
C PRO A 196 6.83 -15.47 10.26
N ASN A 197 6.03 -15.17 11.27
CA ASN A 197 5.21 -16.18 11.96
C ASN A 197 4.03 -16.70 11.11
N LEU A 198 3.74 -16.04 9.97
CA LEU A 198 2.67 -16.44 9.04
C LEU A 198 3.21 -17.25 7.85
N VAL A 199 4.53 -17.45 7.74
CA VAL A 199 5.17 -18.15 6.62
C VAL A 199 5.54 -19.56 7.03
N HIS A 200 5.09 -20.55 6.27
CA HIS A 200 5.34 -21.97 6.48
C HIS A 200 6.33 -22.52 5.46
N MET A 201 7.62 -22.21 5.63
CA MET A 201 8.68 -22.55 4.67
C MET A 201 8.77 -24.05 4.35
N ASP A 202 8.39 -24.92 5.30
CA ASP A 202 8.29 -26.36 5.12
C ASP A 202 7.32 -26.78 4.00
N ARG A 203 6.39 -25.92 3.63
CA ARG A 203 5.36 -26.16 2.60
C ARG A 203 5.73 -25.58 1.23
N ALA A 204 6.76 -24.75 1.10
CA ALA A 204 7.06 -23.99 -0.11
C ALA A 204 7.27 -24.88 -1.38
N LYS A 205 7.61 -26.15 -1.19
CA LYS A 205 7.80 -27.12 -2.28
C LYS A 205 6.62 -28.07 -2.50
N ASN A 206 5.50 -27.90 -1.79
CA ASN A 206 4.34 -28.78 -1.91
C ASN A 206 3.59 -28.57 -3.24
N GLU A 207 3.77 -27.44 -3.90
CA GLU A 207 3.21 -27.14 -5.21
C GLU A 207 4.32 -26.60 -6.13
N SER A 208 4.08 -26.71 -7.45
CA SER A 208 5.02 -26.25 -8.46
C SER A 208 4.68 -24.84 -8.92
N GLY A 209 5.64 -23.91 -8.80
CA GLY A 209 5.56 -22.58 -9.41
C GLY A 209 6.10 -22.51 -10.85
N ALA A 210 6.34 -23.67 -11.50
CA ALA A 210 6.84 -23.73 -12.87
C ALA A 210 5.74 -23.38 -13.90
N ASP A 211 6.14 -22.63 -14.95
CA ASP A 211 5.27 -22.30 -16.07
C ASP A 211 4.87 -23.56 -16.86
N GLN A 212 3.57 -23.91 -16.87
CA GLN A 212 3.01 -25.08 -17.54
C GLN A 212 2.86 -24.91 -19.05
N LYS A 213 2.96 -23.70 -19.58
CA LYS A 213 2.90 -23.37 -21.03
C LYS A 213 1.72 -24.01 -21.79
N ARG A 214 0.55 -24.10 -21.14
CA ARG A 214 -0.63 -24.84 -21.69
C ARG A 214 -1.33 -24.09 -22.82
N VAL A 215 -1.14 -22.77 -22.96
CA VAL A 215 -1.67 -21.97 -24.07
C VAL A 215 -0.50 -21.52 -24.94
N LYS A 216 -0.65 -21.71 -26.25
CA LYS A 216 0.35 -21.34 -27.26
C LYS A 216 -0.22 -20.18 -28.10
N LEU A 217 -0.02 -18.95 -27.63
CA LEU A 217 -0.40 -17.73 -28.34
C LEU A 217 0.85 -16.89 -28.65
N PRO A 218 0.84 -16.09 -29.72
CA PRO A 218 1.89 -15.09 -29.93
C PRO A 218 1.97 -14.13 -28.74
N GLU A 219 3.17 -13.59 -28.44
CA GLU A 219 3.41 -12.71 -27.30
C GLU A 219 2.53 -11.45 -27.26
N ASN A 220 2.11 -10.98 -28.44
CA ASN A 220 1.24 -9.80 -28.57
C ASN A 220 -0.27 -10.12 -28.51
N VAL A 221 -0.64 -11.37 -28.17
CA VAL A 221 -2.04 -11.81 -28.02
C VAL A 221 -2.32 -12.14 -26.55
N TYR A 222 -3.21 -11.37 -25.95
CA TYR A 222 -3.64 -11.55 -24.57
C TYR A 222 -4.99 -12.26 -24.49
N THR A 223 -5.15 -13.11 -23.46
CA THR A 223 -6.43 -13.71 -23.07
C THR A 223 -6.51 -13.79 -21.55
N GLY A 224 -7.68 -13.56 -20.97
CA GLY A 224 -7.88 -13.59 -19.51
C GLY A 224 -7.53 -14.91 -18.83
N ILE A 225 -7.45 -16.03 -19.59
CA ILE A 225 -7.07 -17.33 -19.04
C ILE A 225 -5.54 -17.58 -19.00
N TRP A 226 -4.73 -16.62 -19.47
CA TRP A 226 -3.28 -16.78 -19.65
C TRP A 226 -2.56 -17.18 -18.37
N TRP A 227 -2.94 -16.57 -17.24
CA TRP A 227 -2.30 -16.84 -15.94
C TRP A 227 -2.58 -18.27 -15.49
N TYR A 228 -3.85 -18.69 -15.45
CA TYR A 228 -4.23 -20.06 -15.11
C TYR A 228 -3.61 -21.09 -16.05
N ALA A 229 -3.46 -20.77 -17.33
CA ALA A 229 -2.81 -21.64 -18.30
C ALA A 229 -1.33 -21.86 -18.00
N ARG A 230 -0.66 -20.89 -17.43
CA ARG A 230 0.75 -20.94 -17.04
C ARG A 230 0.94 -21.46 -15.62
N PHE A 231 0.18 -20.94 -14.68
CA PHE A 231 0.36 -21.15 -13.24
C PHE A 231 -0.96 -21.61 -12.58
N PRO A 232 -1.40 -22.86 -12.79
CA PRO A 232 -2.70 -23.35 -12.33
C PRO A 232 -2.86 -23.45 -10.81
N TYR A 233 -1.76 -23.46 -10.06
CA TYR A 233 -1.75 -23.44 -8.60
C TYR A 233 -1.66 -22.01 -8.02
N HIS A 234 -1.80 -21.01 -8.87
CA HIS A 234 -1.61 -19.61 -8.49
C HIS A 234 -0.30 -19.40 -7.71
N TYR A 235 0.78 -19.95 -8.25
CA TYR A 235 2.14 -19.92 -7.73
C TYR A 235 3.11 -19.85 -8.91
N SER A 236 3.96 -18.82 -8.93
CA SER A 236 4.91 -18.59 -10.02
C SER A 236 6.28 -18.20 -9.47
N GLY A 237 7.17 -19.17 -9.37
CA GLY A 237 8.51 -19.00 -8.80
C GLY A 237 8.90 -20.13 -7.86
N ASP A 238 9.89 -19.87 -7.01
CA ASP A 238 10.34 -20.77 -5.96
C ASP A 238 10.53 -20.03 -4.62
N GLY A 239 9.50 -20.03 -3.78
CA GLY A 239 9.55 -19.41 -2.46
C GLY A 239 10.54 -20.08 -1.49
N SER A 240 10.99 -21.34 -1.79
CA SER A 240 11.94 -22.03 -0.91
C SER A 240 13.33 -21.40 -0.87
N ALA A 241 13.64 -20.53 -1.83
CA ALA A 241 14.92 -19.80 -1.89
C ALA A 241 14.85 -18.42 -1.21
N ALA A 242 13.69 -18.05 -0.65
CA ALA A 242 13.50 -16.78 0.03
C ALA A 242 14.38 -16.64 1.28
N THR A 243 14.83 -15.43 1.54
CA THR A 243 15.59 -15.07 2.73
C THR A 243 15.06 -13.80 3.37
N LYS A 244 15.20 -13.70 4.69
CA LYS A 244 14.83 -12.50 5.43
C LYS A 244 15.67 -11.29 5.01
N GLU A 245 16.95 -11.51 4.73
CA GLU A 245 17.90 -10.47 4.33
C GLU A 245 17.51 -9.83 2.98
N GLN A 246 17.03 -10.64 2.01
CA GLN A 246 16.47 -10.10 0.77
C GLN A 246 15.21 -9.29 1.06
N GLY A 247 14.33 -9.81 1.91
CA GLY A 247 13.12 -9.10 2.32
C GLY A 247 13.41 -7.76 3.01
N GLU A 248 14.43 -7.68 3.85
CA GLU A 248 14.86 -6.42 4.47
C GLU A 248 15.29 -5.39 3.43
N ALA A 249 16.05 -5.81 2.41
CA ALA A 249 16.46 -4.93 1.32
C ALA A 249 15.28 -4.44 0.47
N ASP A 250 14.38 -5.36 0.09
CA ASP A 250 13.23 -5.08 -0.76
C ASP A 250 12.20 -4.17 -0.05
N VAL A 251 11.84 -4.50 1.18
CA VAL A 251 10.90 -3.72 1.99
C VAL A 251 11.45 -2.33 2.29
N GLN A 252 12.76 -2.20 2.60
CA GLN A 252 13.36 -0.89 2.81
C GLN A 252 13.38 -0.05 1.52
N SER A 253 13.65 -0.67 0.36
CA SER A 253 13.55 0.00 -0.94
C SER A 253 12.13 0.51 -1.20
N TRP A 254 11.13 -0.31 -0.87
CA TRP A 254 9.72 0.07 -1.04
C TRP A 254 9.34 1.23 -0.11
N ILE A 255 9.70 1.18 1.16
CA ILE A 255 9.49 2.28 2.11
C ILE A 255 10.10 3.58 1.55
N ASN A 256 11.37 3.54 1.10
CA ASN A 256 12.06 4.70 0.54
C ASN A 256 11.35 5.25 -0.71
N THR A 257 10.82 4.37 -1.55
CA THR A 257 10.07 4.75 -2.76
C THR A 257 8.77 5.44 -2.40
N VAL A 258 8.02 4.93 -1.43
CA VAL A 258 6.80 5.59 -0.92
C VAL A 258 7.12 6.94 -0.28
N VAL A 259 8.19 7.05 0.50
CA VAL A 259 8.64 8.34 1.08
C VAL A 259 8.92 9.38 0.00
N ARG A 260 9.65 9.00 -1.07
CA ARG A 260 9.90 9.89 -2.21
C ARG A 260 8.62 10.31 -2.90
N ALA A 261 7.69 9.36 -3.09
CA ALA A 261 6.38 9.65 -3.70
C ALA A 261 5.58 10.65 -2.84
N ILE A 262 5.49 10.45 -1.53
CA ILE A 262 4.80 11.38 -0.62
C ILE A 262 5.38 12.79 -0.75
N ARG A 263 6.72 12.93 -0.73
CA ARG A 263 7.39 14.24 -0.86
C ARG A 263 7.09 14.91 -2.19
N ALA A 264 7.21 14.18 -3.29
CA ALA A 264 6.94 14.71 -4.63
C ALA A 264 5.47 15.13 -4.78
N ILE A 265 4.53 14.31 -4.30
CA ILE A 265 3.09 14.57 -4.38
C ILE A 265 2.70 15.76 -3.48
N LYS A 266 3.27 15.89 -2.29
CA LYS A 266 3.06 17.10 -1.45
C LYS A 266 3.48 18.37 -2.16
N ALA A 267 4.59 18.34 -2.89
CA ALA A 267 5.12 19.47 -3.64
C ALA A 267 4.39 19.72 -4.98
N ASP A 268 3.53 18.79 -5.42
CA ASP A 268 2.81 18.94 -6.68
C ASP A 268 1.61 19.90 -6.54
N ASP A 269 1.76 21.08 -7.11
CA ASP A 269 0.71 22.09 -7.20
C ASP A 269 0.12 22.21 -8.61
N GLU A 270 0.60 21.42 -9.58
CA GLU A 270 0.22 21.52 -10.97
C GLU A 270 -0.86 20.50 -11.40
N SER A 271 -0.84 19.28 -10.89
CA SER A 271 -1.75 18.23 -11.35
C SER A 271 -3.23 18.62 -11.21
N LEU A 272 -3.64 19.22 -10.08
CA LEU A 272 -5.02 19.66 -9.90
C LEU A 272 -5.39 20.84 -10.83
N LYS A 273 -4.46 21.76 -11.08
CA LYS A 273 -4.67 22.87 -12.02
C LYS A 273 -4.87 22.36 -13.44
N LEU A 274 -4.00 21.44 -13.88
CA LEU A 274 -4.11 20.83 -15.21
C LEU A 274 -5.37 19.99 -15.35
N GLN A 275 -5.77 19.27 -14.31
CA GLN A 275 -7.02 18.52 -14.29
C GLN A 275 -8.23 19.44 -14.43
N ASN A 276 -8.26 20.58 -13.73
CA ASN A 276 -9.32 21.57 -13.86
C ASN A 276 -9.34 22.23 -15.26
N GLU A 277 -8.18 22.58 -15.81
CA GLU A 277 -8.04 23.08 -17.19
C GLU A 277 -8.56 22.06 -18.21
N PHE A 278 -8.24 20.77 -18.00
CA PHE A 278 -8.75 19.69 -18.84
C PHE A 278 -10.28 19.60 -18.79
N TYR A 279 -10.89 19.69 -17.60
CA TYR A 279 -12.36 19.64 -17.48
C TYR A 279 -13.02 20.80 -18.20
N GLU A 280 -12.50 22.01 -18.09
CA GLU A 280 -13.00 23.18 -18.80
C GLU A 280 -12.92 22.97 -20.32
N LYS A 281 -11.75 22.60 -20.83
CA LYS A 281 -11.54 22.38 -22.27
C LYS A 281 -12.38 21.21 -22.81
N SER A 282 -12.58 20.18 -22.04
CA SER A 282 -13.36 19.00 -22.47
C SER A 282 -14.85 19.30 -22.71
N GLN A 283 -15.37 20.39 -22.15
CA GLN A 283 -16.74 20.83 -22.41
C GLN A 283 -16.88 21.59 -23.76
N HIS A 284 -15.76 22.10 -24.27
CA HIS A 284 -15.72 22.91 -25.52
C HIS A 284 -14.62 22.38 -26.45
N PRO A 285 -14.69 21.12 -26.92
CA PRO A 285 -13.61 20.50 -27.69
C PRO A 285 -13.32 21.19 -29.04
N LEU A 286 -14.32 21.84 -29.64
CA LEU A 286 -14.15 22.55 -30.89
C LEU A 286 -13.33 23.84 -30.72
N ASP A 287 -13.24 24.39 -29.52
CA ASP A 287 -12.50 25.62 -29.24
C ASP A 287 -11.00 25.36 -29.01
N THR A 288 -10.59 24.09 -28.95
CA THR A 288 -9.20 23.70 -28.73
C THR A 288 -8.36 23.57 -29.99
N VAL A 289 -8.96 23.68 -31.13
CA VAL A 289 -8.25 23.63 -32.42
C VAL A 289 -7.54 24.96 -32.66
N LYS A 290 -6.24 24.92 -32.93
CA LYS A 290 -5.40 26.09 -33.28
C LYS A 290 -5.21 26.19 -34.78
#